data_3305df78f9a62323e97bed5f90ee1c8f
#
_entry.id   3305df78f9a62323e97bed5f90ee1c8f
#
_cell.length_a   1.000
_cell.length_b   1.000
_cell.length_c   1.000
_cell.angle_alpha   90.00
_cell.angle_beta   90.00
_cell.angle_gamma   90.00
#
_symmetry.space_group_name_H-M   'P 1'
#
loop_
_entity.id
_entity.type
_entity.pdbx_description
1 polymer ?
#
loop_
_entity_poly.entity_id
_entity_poly.type
_entity_poly.pdbx_seq_one_letter_code
_entity_poly.pdbx_strand_id
1 'polypeptide(L)'
;RYSKPIHNLIDNMQGFFTLEDREIHKTENISEYEYLEKGVHALLDDYQSLNAVLQEKTVKERRNFLTLLMNGEFDTELNIIEEAAHAGIRLEQKDYYVLVFCSEAGEKLLSAAKECAETETEQIWYPIDPTHVALLQYCTEEDPMEPLLTGEQTVEKLKQVGAEEVYVGIGSCYTEKREIAFSYQQALYCSDKGKREKQNVVEYS
;
A
#
# COMPACT_ATOMS: atom_id res chain seq x y z
N ARG A 1 -17.35 13.30 47.84
CA ARG A 1 -18.59 13.22 46.99
C ARG A 1 -18.29 12.90 45.52
N TYR A 2 -17.02 12.63 45.15
CA TYR A 2 -16.59 12.31 43.77
C TYR A 2 -16.21 10.85 43.55
N SER A 3 -16.34 9.97 44.56
CA SER A 3 -15.87 8.56 44.45
C SER A 3 -16.81 7.61 43.70
N LYS A 4 -18.13 7.88 43.62
CA LYS A 4 -19.08 6.96 42.97
C LYS A 4 -18.89 6.78 41.45
N PRO A 5 -18.62 7.83 40.64
CA PRO A 5 -18.39 7.66 39.21
C PRO A 5 -17.12 6.89 38.90
N ILE A 6 -16.07 7.06 39.69
CA ILE A 6 -14.78 6.39 39.53
C ILE A 6 -14.90 4.89 39.90
N HIS A 7 -15.64 4.56 40.97
CA HIS A 7 -15.92 3.16 41.36
C HIS A 7 -16.70 2.40 40.27
N ASN A 8 -17.73 3.03 39.69
CA ASN A 8 -18.48 2.43 38.59
C ASN A 8 -17.65 2.21 37.33
N LEU A 9 -16.67 3.12 37.07
CA LEU A 9 -15.75 2.96 35.94
C LEU A 9 -14.78 1.80 36.18
N ILE A 10 -14.24 1.65 37.39
CA ILE A 10 -13.39 0.56 37.82
C ILE A 10 -14.13 -0.79 37.73
N ASP A 11 -15.36 -0.86 38.23
CA ASP A 11 -16.17 -2.06 38.19
C ASP A 11 -16.49 -2.50 36.74
N ASN A 12 -16.78 -1.55 35.87
CA ASN A 12 -16.96 -1.82 34.43
C ASN A 12 -15.66 -2.29 33.77
N MET A 13 -14.51 -1.68 34.08
CA MET A 13 -13.21 -2.09 33.56
C MET A 13 -12.80 -3.47 34.07
N GLN A 14 -13.10 -3.83 35.32
CA GLN A 14 -12.84 -5.18 35.86
C GLN A 14 -13.56 -6.26 35.07
N GLY A 15 -14.80 -5.98 34.61
CA GLY A 15 -15.55 -6.89 33.72
C GLY A 15 -14.87 -7.18 32.38
N PHE A 16 -14.15 -6.21 31.82
CA PHE A 16 -13.37 -6.40 30.58
C PHE A 16 -12.07 -7.20 30.80
N PHE A 17 -11.39 -6.98 31.92
CA PHE A 17 -10.11 -7.65 32.22
C PHE A 17 -10.24 -9.11 32.65
N THR A 18 -11.40 -9.52 33.21
CA THR A 18 -11.65 -10.92 33.57
C THR A 18 -11.96 -11.81 32.36
N LEU A 19 -12.23 -11.24 31.19
CA LEU A 19 -12.48 -12.00 29.95
C LEU A 19 -11.19 -12.45 29.24
N GLU A 20 -10.03 -11.92 29.60
CA GLU A 20 -8.74 -12.16 28.88
C GLU A 20 -7.62 -12.75 29.75
N ASP A 21 -7.90 -13.55 30.78
CA ASP A 21 -6.88 -14.27 31.59
C ASP A 21 -5.72 -13.41 32.16
N ARG A 22 -5.93 -12.09 32.28
CA ARG A 22 -5.00 -11.18 32.96
C ARG A 22 -5.53 -10.88 34.36
N GLU A 23 -5.26 -11.77 35.32
CA GLU A 23 -5.42 -11.47 36.74
C GLU A 23 -4.52 -10.28 37.14
N ILE A 24 -5.08 -9.07 37.10
CA ILE A 24 -4.47 -7.97 37.83
C ILE A 24 -4.76 -8.22 39.31
N HIS A 25 -3.84 -8.90 39.98
CA HIS A 25 -3.93 -9.07 41.42
C HIS A 25 -4.01 -7.71 42.09
N LYS A 26 -5.11 -7.49 42.82
CA LYS A 26 -5.33 -6.37 43.68
C LYS A 26 -4.31 -6.44 44.84
N THR A 27 -3.12 -5.90 44.63
CA THR A 27 -2.17 -5.66 45.71
C THR A 27 -2.70 -4.51 46.55
N GLU A 28 -2.85 -4.71 47.84
CA GLU A 28 -3.56 -3.89 48.84
C GLU A 28 -3.12 -2.42 48.98
N ASN A 29 -2.25 -1.88 48.13
CA ASN A 29 -1.69 -0.53 48.23
C ASN A 29 -1.64 0.29 46.95
N ILE A 30 -2.36 -0.06 45.90
CA ILE A 30 -2.42 0.73 44.67
C ILE A 30 -3.60 1.69 44.77
N SER A 31 -3.36 3.01 44.60
CA SER A 31 -4.45 3.97 44.58
C SER A 31 -5.41 3.73 43.40
N GLU A 32 -6.71 4.04 43.60
CA GLU A 32 -7.72 3.88 42.51
C GLU A 32 -7.29 4.59 41.21
N TYR A 33 -6.52 5.66 41.34
CA TYR A 33 -5.99 6.43 40.21
C TYR A 33 -4.89 5.67 39.45
N GLU A 34 -3.98 5.04 40.15
CA GLU A 34 -2.90 4.23 39.58
C GLU A 34 -3.42 2.96 38.90
N TYR A 35 -4.51 2.40 39.44
CA TYR A 35 -5.21 1.27 38.80
C TYR A 35 -5.86 1.67 37.49
N LEU A 36 -6.54 2.83 37.44
CA LEU A 36 -7.12 3.39 36.21
C LEU A 36 -6.06 3.74 35.18
N GLU A 37 -4.97 4.35 35.59
CA GLU A 37 -3.85 4.70 34.70
C GLU A 37 -3.26 3.44 34.06
N LYS A 38 -2.98 2.38 34.81
CA LYS A 38 -2.51 1.10 34.29
C LYS A 38 -3.52 0.45 33.34
N GLY A 39 -4.81 0.52 33.67
CA GLY A 39 -5.88 -0.01 32.82
C GLY A 39 -5.99 0.73 31.48
N VAL A 40 -5.89 2.06 31.51
CA VAL A 40 -5.91 2.87 30.27
C VAL A 40 -4.68 2.60 29.42
N HIS A 41 -3.49 2.49 30.01
CA HIS A 41 -2.29 2.12 29.26
C HIS A 41 -2.39 0.74 28.61
N ALA A 42 -2.88 -0.26 29.34
CA ALA A 42 -3.09 -1.60 28.79
C ALA A 42 -4.05 -1.59 27.60
N LEU A 43 -5.17 -0.85 27.70
CA LEU A 43 -6.13 -0.71 26.58
C LEU A 43 -5.53 0.02 25.37
N LEU A 44 -4.69 1.03 25.59
CA LEU A 44 -4.00 1.73 24.51
C LEU A 44 -2.99 0.83 23.81
N ASP A 45 -2.24 0.03 24.57
CA ASP A 45 -1.28 -0.94 24.03
C ASP A 45 -1.99 -2.02 23.20
N ASP A 46 -3.11 -2.56 23.71
CA ASP A 46 -3.91 -3.55 22.99
C ASP A 46 -4.53 -2.96 21.71
N TYR A 47 -5.03 -1.72 21.77
CA TYR A 47 -5.53 -1.00 20.59
C TYR A 47 -4.44 -0.76 19.55
N GLN A 48 -3.25 -0.35 19.96
CA GLN A 48 -2.12 -0.14 19.05
C GLN A 48 -1.67 -1.46 18.43
N SER A 49 -1.60 -2.54 19.21
CA SER A 49 -1.26 -3.88 18.72
C SER A 49 -2.29 -4.39 17.71
N LEU A 50 -3.58 -4.22 17.98
CA LEU A 50 -4.65 -4.62 17.07
C LEU A 50 -4.60 -3.82 15.76
N ASN A 51 -4.39 -2.51 15.83
CA ASN A 51 -4.24 -1.67 14.64
C ASN A 51 -3.02 -2.07 13.81
N ALA A 52 -1.89 -2.39 14.43
CA ALA A 52 -0.71 -2.86 13.72
C ALA A 52 -0.99 -4.16 12.96
N VAL A 53 -1.67 -5.13 13.59
CA VAL A 53 -2.06 -6.41 12.96
C VAL A 53 -3.03 -6.18 11.79
N LEU A 54 -4.02 -5.29 11.95
CA LEU A 54 -4.97 -4.95 10.89
C LEU A 54 -4.28 -4.28 9.70
N GLN A 55 -3.35 -3.36 9.97
CA GLN A 55 -2.57 -2.71 8.91
C GLN A 55 -1.68 -3.72 8.16
N GLU A 56 -0.99 -4.59 8.88
CA GLU A 56 -0.17 -5.64 8.28
C GLU A 56 -1.01 -6.57 7.38
N LYS A 57 -2.19 -6.97 7.84
CA LYS A 57 -3.12 -7.80 7.07
C LYS A 57 -3.54 -7.08 5.78
N THR A 58 -3.95 -5.82 5.87
CA THR A 58 -4.38 -5.03 4.71
C THR A 58 -3.26 -4.85 3.69
N VAL A 59 -2.02 -4.58 4.14
CA VAL A 59 -0.85 -4.46 3.25
C VAL A 59 -0.59 -5.79 2.54
N LYS A 60 -0.69 -6.92 3.25
CA LYS A 60 -0.50 -8.25 2.67
C LYS A 60 -1.58 -8.60 1.64
N GLU A 61 -2.84 -8.33 1.94
CA GLU A 61 -3.98 -8.55 1.02
C GLU A 61 -3.83 -7.70 -0.24
N ARG A 62 -3.48 -6.43 -0.10
CA ARG A 62 -3.21 -5.52 -1.21
C ARG A 62 -2.08 -6.02 -2.11
N ARG A 63 -0.96 -6.44 -1.50
CA ARG A 63 0.18 -6.99 -2.24
C ARG A 63 -0.19 -8.27 -2.98
N ASN A 64 -0.90 -9.19 -2.34
CA ASN A 64 -1.34 -10.44 -2.95
C ASN A 64 -2.24 -10.18 -4.15
N PHE A 65 -3.24 -9.31 -4.01
CA PHE A 65 -4.11 -8.91 -5.11
C PHE A 65 -3.31 -8.35 -6.31
N LEU A 66 -2.40 -7.41 -6.06
CA LEU A 66 -1.59 -6.81 -7.12
C LEU A 66 -0.67 -7.84 -7.79
N THR A 67 -0.14 -8.79 -7.04
CA THR A 67 0.65 -9.90 -7.60
C THR A 67 -0.17 -10.73 -8.58
N LEU A 68 -1.38 -11.13 -8.17
CA LEU A 68 -2.29 -11.92 -9.03
C LEU A 68 -2.75 -11.12 -10.26
N LEU A 69 -3.04 -9.83 -10.10
CA LEU A 69 -3.44 -8.94 -11.19
C LEU A 69 -2.32 -8.79 -12.23
N MET A 70 -1.10 -8.50 -11.80
CA MET A 70 0.05 -8.31 -12.68
C MET A 70 0.48 -9.62 -13.38
N ASN A 71 0.24 -10.76 -12.75
CA ASN A 71 0.50 -12.07 -13.36
C ASN A 71 -0.62 -12.54 -14.28
N GLY A 72 -1.78 -11.86 -14.31
CA GLY A 72 -2.93 -12.28 -15.13
C GLY A 72 -3.62 -13.55 -14.61
N GLU A 73 -3.62 -13.76 -13.30
CA GLU A 73 -4.15 -14.97 -12.65
C GLU A 73 -5.67 -14.93 -12.39
N PHE A 74 -6.35 -13.87 -12.82
CA PHE A 74 -7.80 -13.76 -12.69
C PHE A 74 -8.54 -14.25 -13.92
N ASP A 75 -9.54 -15.11 -13.70
CA ASP A 75 -10.35 -15.69 -14.77
C ASP A 75 -11.38 -14.71 -15.36
N THR A 76 -11.92 -13.82 -14.51
CA THR A 76 -13.00 -12.89 -14.88
C THR A 76 -12.74 -11.48 -14.37
N GLU A 77 -13.29 -10.50 -15.07
CA GLU A 77 -13.22 -9.10 -14.65
C GLU A 77 -13.99 -8.85 -13.35
N LEU A 78 -15.07 -9.59 -13.12
CA LEU A 78 -15.84 -9.50 -11.87
C LEU A 78 -14.99 -9.90 -10.66
N ASN A 79 -14.23 -10.99 -10.77
CA ASN A 79 -13.31 -11.42 -9.71
C ASN A 79 -12.25 -10.37 -9.42
N ILE A 80 -11.73 -9.68 -10.44
CA ILE A 80 -10.76 -8.58 -10.25
C ILE A 80 -11.39 -7.45 -9.43
N ILE A 81 -12.63 -7.06 -9.74
CA ILE A 81 -13.31 -5.96 -9.05
C ILE A 81 -13.61 -6.32 -7.58
N GLU A 82 -14.08 -7.55 -7.32
CA GLU A 82 -14.38 -8.03 -5.98
C GLU A 82 -13.13 -8.14 -5.11
N GLU A 83 -12.07 -8.75 -5.62
CA GLU A 83 -10.80 -8.90 -4.90
C GLU A 83 -10.07 -7.55 -4.72
N ALA A 84 -10.17 -6.63 -5.68
CA ALA A 84 -9.68 -5.27 -5.53
C ALA A 84 -10.36 -4.55 -4.35
N ALA A 85 -11.69 -4.68 -4.25
CA ALA A 85 -12.45 -4.08 -3.16
C ALA A 85 -12.04 -4.67 -1.79
N HIS A 86 -11.82 -6.00 -1.71
CA HIS A 86 -11.30 -6.65 -0.49
C HIS A 86 -9.89 -6.17 -0.13
N ALA A 87 -9.05 -5.90 -1.13
CA ALA A 87 -7.71 -5.35 -0.95
C ALA A 87 -7.68 -3.83 -0.67
N GLY A 88 -8.84 -3.19 -0.56
CA GLY A 88 -8.95 -1.74 -0.38
C GLY A 88 -8.48 -0.94 -1.61
N ILE A 89 -8.54 -1.54 -2.80
CA ILE A 89 -8.17 -0.90 -4.07
C ILE A 89 -9.45 -0.64 -4.86
N ARG A 90 -9.60 0.60 -5.31
CA ARG A 90 -10.73 1.00 -6.15
C ARG A 90 -10.31 1.03 -7.61
N LEU A 91 -10.80 0.09 -8.39
CA LEU A 91 -10.64 0.08 -9.84
C LEU A 91 -11.90 0.68 -10.49
N GLU A 92 -11.74 1.80 -11.15
CA GLU A 92 -12.84 2.48 -11.88
C GLU A 92 -13.04 1.87 -13.27
N GLN A 93 -14.12 2.25 -13.95
CA GLN A 93 -14.33 1.90 -15.36
C GLN A 93 -13.58 2.88 -16.26
N LYS A 94 -12.26 2.72 -16.34
CA LYS A 94 -11.34 3.52 -17.13
C LYS A 94 -10.33 2.61 -17.81
N ASP A 95 -9.63 3.12 -18.78
CA ASP A 95 -8.49 2.46 -19.39
C ASP A 95 -7.29 2.53 -18.43
N TYR A 96 -6.54 1.43 -18.36
CA TYR A 96 -5.39 1.30 -17.46
C TYR A 96 -4.11 1.02 -18.23
N TYR A 97 -3.02 1.55 -17.72
CA TYR A 97 -1.67 1.23 -18.17
C TYR A 97 -0.73 1.05 -16.97
N VAL A 98 0.38 0.38 -17.21
CA VAL A 98 1.38 0.13 -16.19
C VAL A 98 2.68 0.82 -16.57
N LEU A 99 3.28 1.48 -15.60
CA LEU A 99 4.63 1.99 -15.64
C LEU A 99 5.51 1.08 -14.78
N VAL A 100 6.68 0.69 -15.25
CA VAL A 100 7.66 -0.03 -14.44
C VAL A 100 8.95 0.79 -14.38
N PHE A 101 9.32 1.14 -13.17
CA PHE A 101 10.55 1.87 -12.85
C PHE A 101 11.62 0.88 -12.41
N CYS A 102 12.83 1.00 -12.92
CA CYS A 102 13.96 0.23 -12.46
C CYS A 102 15.19 1.10 -12.18
N SER A 103 16.01 0.65 -11.22
CA SER A 103 17.27 1.32 -10.84
C SER A 103 18.26 0.29 -10.29
N GLU A 104 19.54 0.51 -10.47
CA GLU A 104 20.56 -0.30 -9.79
C GLU A 104 20.63 -0.04 -8.30
N ALA A 105 20.30 1.19 -7.87
CA ALA A 105 20.16 1.57 -6.47
C ALA A 105 18.73 1.26 -5.96
N GLY A 106 18.36 -0.01 -5.95
CA GLY A 106 16.98 -0.44 -5.68
C GLY A 106 16.41 -0.01 -4.33
N GLU A 107 17.21 0.01 -3.25
CA GLU A 107 16.75 0.50 -1.94
C GLU A 107 16.31 1.96 -2.00
N LYS A 108 17.02 2.81 -2.75
CA LYS A 108 16.64 4.20 -2.95
C LYS A 108 15.37 4.32 -3.78
N LEU A 109 15.21 3.50 -4.83
CA LEU A 109 14.02 3.46 -5.65
C LEU A 109 12.80 3.05 -4.83
N LEU A 110 12.90 1.98 -4.04
CA LEU A 110 11.80 1.50 -3.18
C LEU A 110 11.41 2.53 -2.12
N SER A 111 12.39 3.19 -1.50
CA SER A 111 12.15 4.25 -0.52
C SER A 111 11.45 5.45 -1.16
N ALA A 112 11.91 5.90 -2.33
CA ALA A 112 11.31 7.00 -3.07
C ALA A 112 9.88 6.67 -3.54
N ALA A 113 9.65 5.46 -4.06
CA ALA A 113 8.31 5.01 -4.45
C ALA A 113 7.35 4.97 -3.27
N LYS A 114 7.81 4.55 -2.08
CA LYS A 114 7.00 4.56 -0.85
C LYS A 114 6.60 5.98 -0.46
N GLU A 115 7.53 6.94 -0.50
CA GLU A 115 7.24 8.35 -0.20
C GLU A 115 6.25 8.95 -1.21
N CYS A 116 6.39 8.64 -2.50
CA CYS A 116 5.41 9.04 -3.52
C CYS A 116 4.02 8.42 -3.24
N ALA A 117 3.95 7.14 -2.86
CA ALA A 117 2.69 6.48 -2.52
C ALA A 117 2.00 7.07 -1.28
N GLU A 118 2.74 7.61 -0.33
CA GLU A 118 2.19 8.28 0.86
C GLU A 118 1.63 9.68 0.53
N THR A 119 2.18 10.35 -0.49
CA THR A 119 1.76 11.70 -0.89
C THR A 119 0.63 11.68 -1.91
N GLU A 120 0.57 10.67 -2.78
CA GLU A 120 -0.41 10.54 -3.87
C GLU A 120 -1.26 9.28 -3.64
N THR A 121 -2.30 9.40 -2.82
CA THR A 121 -3.13 8.26 -2.37
C THR A 121 -3.96 7.58 -3.47
N GLU A 122 -4.12 8.23 -4.63
CA GLU A 122 -4.84 7.66 -5.78
C GLU A 122 -3.95 6.75 -6.65
N GLN A 123 -2.64 6.80 -6.45
CA GLN A 123 -1.69 5.98 -7.18
C GLN A 123 -1.56 4.58 -6.57
N ILE A 124 -1.50 3.57 -7.43
CA ILE A 124 -1.39 2.17 -7.02
C ILE A 124 0.03 1.68 -7.31
N TRP A 125 0.89 1.77 -6.30
CA TRP A 125 2.28 1.32 -6.37
C TRP A 125 2.41 -0.15 -5.98
N TYR A 126 3.23 -0.89 -6.72
CA TYR A 126 3.51 -2.31 -6.50
C TYR A 126 5.02 -2.58 -6.58
N PRO A 127 5.69 -2.86 -5.45
CA PRO A 127 7.09 -3.31 -5.44
C PRO A 127 7.18 -4.73 -6.04
N ILE A 128 7.88 -4.87 -7.15
CA ILE A 128 8.05 -6.14 -7.86
C ILE A 128 9.17 -6.95 -7.20
N ASP A 129 10.36 -6.36 -7.18
CA ASP A 129 11.58 -6.91 -6.62
C ASP A 129 12.45 -5.78 -6.04
N PRO A 130 13.66 -6.06 -5.49
CA PRO A 130 14.50 -5.00 -4.93
C PRO A 130 14.89 -3.87 -5.88
N THR A 131 14.83 -4.09 -7.20
CA THR A 131 15.30 -3.14 -8.23
C THR A 131 14.18 -2.60 -9.12
N HIS A 132 12.95 -3.12 -8.98
CA HIS A 132 11.81 -2.75 -9.82
C HIS A 132 10.57 -2.41 -8.99
N VAL A 133 9.88 -1.36 -9.42
CA VAL A 133 8.58 -0.93 -8.85
C VAL A 133 7.61 -0.66 -9.99
N ALA A 134 6.40 -1.19 -9.92
CA ALA A 134 5.33 -0.86 -10.83
C ALA A 134 4.41 0.21 -10.26
N LEU A 135 3.84 1.02 -11.14
CA LEU A 135 2.76 1.95 -10.89
C LEU A 135 1.62 1.62 -11.86
N LEU A 136 0.47 1.23 -11.31
CA LEU A 136 -0.76 1.09 -12.07
C LEU A 136 -1.47 2.44 -12.11
N GLN A 137 -1.74 2.92 -13.30
CA GLN A 137 -2.35 4.22 -13.56
C GLN A 137 -3.53 4.06 -14.52
N TYR A 138 -4.48 4.95 -14.45
CA TYR A 138 -5.58 5.05 -15.42
C TYR A 138 -5.43 6.31 -16.28
N CYS A 139 -5.92 6.25 -17.52
CA CYS A 139 -5.97 7.41 -18.40
C CYS A 139 -7.03 8.39 -17.90
N THR A 140 -6.65 9.66 -17.72
CA THR A 140 -7.55 10.72 -17.29
C THR A 140 -8.19 11.44 -18.49
N GLU A 141 -7.48 11.49 -19.59
CA GLU A 141 -7.88 12.11 -20.85
C GLU A 141 -7.59 11.15 -22.02
N GLU A 142 -8.27 11.36 -23.16
CA GLU A 142 -7.99 10.62 -24.39
C GLU A 142 -6.73 11.18 -25.11
N ASP A 143 -5.67 11.49 -24.34
CA ASP A 143 -4.40 11.96 -24.89
C ASP A 143 -3.40 10.81 -25.01
N PRO A 144 -3.02 10.43 -26.23
CA PRO A 144 -2.02 9.38 -26.43
C PRO A 144 -0.65 9.65 -25.77
N MET A 145 -0.35 10.91 -25.48
CA MET A 145 0.92 11.32 -24.85
C MET A 145 0.87 11.26 -23.31
N GLU A 146 -0.31 11.06 -22.70
CA GLU A 146 -0.48 11.05 -21.25
C GLU A 146 0.44 10.01 -20.56
N PRO A 147 0.54 8.75 -21.01
CA PRO A 147 1.43 7.78 -20.36
C PRO A 147 2.91 8.20 -20.39
N LEU A 148 3.36 8.78 -21.50
CA LEU A 148 4.73 9.28 -21.64
C LEU A 148 5.01 10.43 -20.68
N LEU A 149 4.15 11.44 -20.65
CA LEU A 149 4.27 12.59 -19.75
C LEU A 149 4.23 12.17 -18.28
N THR A 150 3.33 11.25 -17.93
CA THR A 150 3.24 10.70 -16.57
C THR A 150 4.52 9.96 -16.20
N GLY A 151 5.08 9.17 -17.10
CA GLY A 151 6.34 8.46 -16.90
C GLY A 151 7.50 9.43 -16.64
N GLU A 152 7.66 10.46 -17.47
CA GLU A 152 8.70 11.49 -17.31
C GLU A 152 8.55 12.24 -15.98
N GLN A 153 7.36 12.71 -15.66
CA GLN A 153 7.08 13.45 -14.42
C GLN A 153 7.34 12.57 -13.17
N THR A 154 6.98 11.29 -13.23
CA THR A 154 7.21 10.38 -12.11
C THR A 154 8.70 10.06 -11.93
N VAL A 155 9.46 9.90 -13.01
CA VAL A 155 10.94 9.77 -12.94
C VAL A 155 11.56 11.00 -12.26
N GLU A 156 11.13 12.20 -12.63
CA GLU A 156 11.58 13.44 -12.01
C GLU A 156 11.28 13.48 -10.50
N LYS A 157 10.05 13.12 -10.10
CA LYS A 157 9.65 13.03 -8.69
C LYS A 157 10.51 12.03 -7.92
N LEU A 158 10.69 10.81 -8.46
CA LEU A 158 11.54 9.79 -7.83
C LEU A 158 12.98 10.26 -7.63
N LYS A 159 13.53 10.99 -8.61
CA LYS A 159 14.87 11.58 -8.49
C LYS A 159 14.95 12.68 -7.43
N GLN A 160 13.91 13.53 -7.32
CA GLN A 160 13.84 14.57 -6.29
C GLN A 160 13.84 13.99 -4.87
N VAL A 161 13.24 12.82 -4.69
CA VAL A 161 13.18 12.09 -3.41
C VAL A 161 14.43 11.22 -3.15
N GLY A 162 15.38 11.20 -4.08
CA GLY A 162 16.69 10.58 -3.88
C GLY A 162 16.93 9.28 -4.65
N ALA A 163 16.03 8.87 -5.55
CA ALA A 163 16.30 7.77 -6.46
C ALA A 163 17.35 8.21 -7.52
N GLU A 164 18.28 7.33 -7.80
CA GLU A 164 19.35 7.57 -8.78
C GLU A 164 19.20 6.63 -9.98
N GLU A 165 19.58 7.10 -11.17
CA GLU A 165 19.57 6.30 -12.41
C GLU A 165 18.26 5.52 -12.63
N VAL A 166 17.13 6.24 -12.61
CA VAL A 166 15.81 5.65 -12.81
C VAL A 166 15.51 5.56 -14.30
N TYR A 167 15.12 4.37 -14.72
CA TYR A 167 14.61 4.07 -16.06
C TYR A 167 13.14 3.64 -15.94
N VAL A 168 12.30 4.09 -16.87
CA VAL A 168 10.89 3.73 -16.89
C VAL A 168 10.51 3.06 -18.20
N GLY A 169 9.81 1.96 -18.09
CA GLY A 169 9.10 1.32 -19.19
C GLY A 169 7.61 1.59 -19.08
N ILE A 170 6.96 1.84 -20.22
CA ILE A 170 5.55 2.17 -20.31
C ILE A 170 4.85 1.11 -21.13
N GLY A 171 3.84 0.47 -20.55
CA GLY A 171 2.95 -0.46 -21.24
C GLY A 171 1.80 0.24 -21.95
N SER A 172 1.17 -0.46 -22.87
CA SER A 172 0.00 0.04 -23.59
C SER A 172 -1.22 0.21 -22.68
N CYS A 173 -2.12 1.12 -23.03
CA CYS A 173 -3.42 1.28 -22.35
C CYS A 173 -4.37 0.16 -22.76
N TYR A 174 -5.13 -0.34 -21.79
CA TYR A 174 -6.15 -1.38 -21.99
C TYR A 174 -7.44 -1.02 -21.25
N THR A 175 -8.56 -1.31 -21.87
CA THR A 175 -9.90 -1.10 -21.29
C THR A 175 -10.30 -2.26 -20.37
N GLU A 176 -9.98 -3.49 -20.77
CA GLU A 176 -10.27 -4.67 -19.95
C GLU A 176 -9.23 -4.84 -18.84
N LYS A 177 -9.70 -4.97 -17.59
CA LYS A 177 -8.82 -5.07 -16.42
C LYS A 177 -7.95 -6.33 -16.41
N ARG A 178 -8.38 -7.40 -17.11
CA ARG A 178 -7.56 -8.62 -17.34
C ARG A 178 -6.32 -8.34 -18.18
N GLU A 179 -6.38 -7.32 -19.03
CA GLU A 179 -5.28 -6.95 -19.93
C GLU A 179 -4.21 -6.08 -19.25
N ILE A 180 -4.45 -5.65 -18.00
CA ILE A 180 -3.44 -4.96 -17.16
C ILE A 180 -2.16 -5.80 -17.06
N ALA A 181 -2.28 -7.14 -17.04
CA ALA A 181 -1.14 -8.06 -17.06
C ALA A 181 -0.28 -7.90 -18.31
N PHE A 182 -0.87 -7.68 -19.47
CA PHE A 182 -0.12 -7.42 -20.70
C PHE A 182 0.61 -6.08 -20.65
N SER A 183 -0.08 -5.03 -20.19
CA SER A 183 0.55 -3.72 -19.98
C SER A 183 1.75 -3.83 -19.04
N TYR A 184 1.61 -4.58 -17.96
CA TYR A 184 2.70 -4.82 -17.00
C TYR A 184 3.90 -5.52 -17.64
N GLN A 185 3.68 -6.60 -18.42
CA GLN A 185 4.75 -7.32 -19.09
C GLN A 185 5.47 -6.46 -20.13
N GLN A 186 4.73 -5.64 -20.88
CA GLN A 186 5.27 -4.68 -21.82
C GLN A 186 6.12 -3.63 -21.12
N ALA A 187 5.61 -3.04 -20.02
CA ALA A 187 6.32 -2.05 -19.23
C ALA A 187 7.61 -2.63 -18.61
N LEU A 188 7.57 -3.86 -18.10
CA LEU A 188 8.74 -4.54 -17.54
C LEU A 188 9.81 -4.76 -18.62
N TYR A 189 9.43 -5.25 -19.78
CA TYR A 189 10.34 -5.40 -20.92
C TYR A 189 10.98 -4.06 -21.32
N CYS A 190 10.17 -2.98 -21.41
CA CYS A 190 10.64 -1.65 -21.78
C CYS A 190 11.57 -1.04 -20.73
N SER A 191 11.32 -1.23 -19.44
CA SER A 191 12.20 -0.75 -18.38
C SER A 191 13.58 -1.40 -18.42
N ASP A 192 13.64 -2.72 -18.63
CA ASP A 192 14.87 -3.46 -18.79
C ASP A 192 15.62 -3.07 -20.08
N LYS A 193 14.91 -2.79 -21.16
CA LYS A 193 15.47 -2.27 -22.40
C LYS A 193 16.07 -0.89 -22.17
N GLY A 194 15.31 0.02 -21.55
CA GLY A 194 15.77 1.37 -21.21
C GLY A 194 17.05 1.37 -20.38
N LYS A 195 17.11 0.50 -19.36
CA LYS A 195 18.30 0.34 -18.53
C LYS A 195 19.53 -0.11 -19.33
N ARG A 196 19.36 -1.10 -20.24
CA ARG A 196 20.45 -1.59 -21.10
C ARG A 196 20.94 -0.56 -22.10
N GLU A 197 20.02 0.20 -22.69
CA GLU A 197 20.28 1.21 -23.73
C GLU A 197 20.59 2.60 -23.15
N LYS A 198 20.49 2.76 -21.82
CA LYS A 198 20.61 4.02 -21.09
C LYS A 198 19.62 5.09 -21.56
N GLN A 199 18.42 4.65 -21.91
CA GLN A 199 17.29 5.48 -22.28
C GLN A 199 16.33 5.60 -21.11
N ASN A 200 16.14 6.79 -20.55
CA ASN A 200 15.36 6.99 -19.32
C ASN A 200 13.89 6.59 -19.44
N VAL A 201 13.30 6.76 -20.62
CA VAL A 201 11.88 6.46 -20.87
C VAL A 201 11.78 5.63 -22.14
N VAL A 202 11.11 4.49 -22.06
CA VAL A 202 10.86 3.59 -23.20
C VAL A 202 9.39 3.17 -23.18
N GLU A 203 8.69 3.48 -24.26
CA GLU A 203 7.30 3.08 -24.48
C GLU A 203 7.23 1.81 -25.32
N TYR A 204 6.26 0.96 -25.04
CA TYR A 204 5.98 -0.22 -25.84
C TYR A 204 5.25 0.18 -27.12
N SER A 205 5.86 -0.10 -28.25
CA SER A 205 5.35 0.19 -29.61
C SER A 205 5.19 -1.10 -30.44
#